data_27213137bbd72603397e5fcb8cb7a229
#
_entry.id   27213137bbd72603397e5fcb8cb7a229
#
_cell.length_a   1.000
_cell.length_b   1.000
_cell.length_c   1.000
_cell.angle_alpha   90.00
_cell.angle_beta   90.00
_cell.angle_gamma   90.00
#
_symmetry.space_group_name_H-M   'P 1'
#
loop_
_entity.id
_entity.type
_entity.pdbx_description
1 polymer ?
#
loop_
_entity_poly.entity_id
_entity_poly.type
_entity_poly.pdbx_seq_one_letter_code
_entity_poly.pdbx_strand_id
1 'polypeptide(L)'
;VSTFTADLKPILSLFFAERRRALLLGAALSAATVTAGIALLGLSGWFITATSLAGLSAAAAVTFDVFAPSAGIRLLAIIRTAARYGERLATHDATLGVLAALRERLFRGFAEPGVARTLLHRPARLLFRLTADIDALDSLYLRILVPAAVAIGAGLAASLVLALMHPLFGLCFGVFLAGTGLGLPLIAARAARKHARRRAHGIEALRSRTIDLVAGQTDLLMAGRLAAQRSAIAAADHYAGRADDWLNRVETGLTFGFGLVSTLLLTASLLAVAALAETNAITTPVAALGLLVAFAAAEPFTALRRGALELGRTLLAAKRVAPRLAAAATPEPMGLPLPGFAFSLAAVSAFHENSAVPALQVSELTLQQGERLAMIGSSGAGKSSLLALLSGELPTRTGSVAAATATLLTQRTELFEDSLRGNLTLADPDASEARLREVLAAAGLLADIEAMPRGIDTRLGEGGLGLSGGQSRRLALARLFLRDTPLWLLDEPTEGLDGATARDVLCRLSAMAAGRSLVIATHIRREAAIADRIAVIEGGRISEVSRRGEAAFEKALDRLRPD
;
A
#
# COMPACT_ATOMS: atom_id res chain seq x y z
N VAL A 1 -11.94 -20.39 7.06
CA VAL A 1 -12.86 -19.27 7.37
C VAL A 1 -12.24 -18.36 8.42
N SER A 2 -11.57 -18.87 9.45
CA SER A 2 -10.97 -18.06 10.54
C SER A 2 -9.86 -17.09 10.09
N THR A 3 -9.04 -17.45 9.12
CA THR A 3 -7.99 -16.56 8.58
C THR A 3 -8.53 -15.45 7.67
N PHE A 4 -9.69 -15.68 7.05
CA PHE A 4 -10.35 -14.74 6.15
C PHE A 4 -10.89 -13.51 6.90
N THR A 5 -11.51 -13.73 8.05
CA THR A 5 -12.05 -12.64 8.88
C THR A 5 -10.96 -11.85 9.59
N ALA A 6 -9.84 -12.51 9.93
CA ALA A 6 -8.72 -11.87 10.59
C ALA A 6 -8.02 -10.82 9.68
N ASP A 7 -7.81 -11.13 8.39
CA ASP A 7 -7.15 -10.23 7.44
C ASP A 7 -8.06 -9.04 7.02
N LEU A 8 -9.38 -9.24 6.99
CA LEU A 8 -10.34 -8.19 6.60
C LEU A 8 -10.75 -7.27 7.74
N LYS A 9 -10.74 -7.76 8.99
CA LYS A 9 -11.19 -7.00 10.16
C LYS A 9 -10.47 -5.66 10.34
N PRO A 10 -9.12 -5.56 10.27
CA PRO A 10 -8.43 -4.28 10.41
C PRO A 10 -8.78 -3.31 9.29
N ILE A 11 -8.98 -3.81 8.06
CA ILE A 11 -9.35 -2.99 6.92
C ILE A 11 -10.77 -2.45 7.08
N LEU A 12 -11.73 -3.32 7.40
CA LEU A 12 -13.11 -2.93 7.62
C LEU A 12 -13.25 -1.97 8.81
N SER A 13 -12.53 -2.22 9.91
CA SER A 13 -12.53 -1.29 11.05
C SER A 13 -12.04 0.10 10.66
N LEU A 14 -11.04 0.18 9.79
CA LEU A 14 -10.54 1.44 9.26
C LEU A 14 -11.59 2.16 8.41
N PHE A 15 -12.26 1.45 7.49
CA PHE A 15 -13.34 2.00 6.68
C PHE A 15 -14.40 2.66 7.56
N PHE A 16 -14.86 1.96 8.60
CA PHE A 16 -15.89 2.48 9.49
C PHE A 16 -15.38 3.53 10.49
N ALA A 17 -14.10 3.50 10.88
CA ALA A 17 -13.54 4.52 11.77
C ALA A 17 -13.38 5.87 11.07
N GLU A 18 -12.87 5.88 9.83
CA GLU A 18 -12.53 7.11 9.12
C GLU A 18 -13.75 7.88 8.55
N ARG A 19 -14.70 7.16 7.93
CA ARG A 19 -15.78 7.78 7.15
C ARG A 19 -17.15 7.12 7.33
N ARG A 20 -17.48 6.63 8.56
CA ARG A 20 -18.71 5.90 8.84
C ARG A 20 -19.97 6.57 8.32
N ARG A 21 -20.12 7.89 8.56
CA ARG A 21 -21.34 8.62 8.15
C ARG A 21 -21.50 8.65 6.63
N ALA A 22 -20.43 8.96 5.90
CA ALA A 22 -20.46 9.02 4.44
C ALA A 22 -20.70 7.64 3.80
N LEU A 23 -20.11 6.59 4.35
CA LEU A 23 -20.34 5.21 3.92
C LEU A 23 -21.79 4.78 4.13
N LEU A 24 -22.36 5.03 5.32
CA LEU A 24 -23.75 4.70 5.61
C LEU A 24 -24.71 5.51 4.74
N LEU A 25 -24.45 6.80 4.54
CA LEU A 25 -25.23 7.67 3.64
C LEU A 25 -25.19 7.15 2.20
N GLY A 26 -24.01 6.78 1.70
CA GLY A 26 -23.86 6.19 0.37
C GLY A 26 -24.63 4.89 0.20
N ALA A 27 -24.59 3.99 1.20
CA ALA A 27 -25.36 2.76 1.20
C ALA A 27 -26.87 3.02 1.25
N ALA A 28 -27.34 3.98 2.07
CA ALA A 28 -28.74 4.36 2.15
C ALA A 28 -29.23 4.96 0.82
N LEU A 29 -28.45 5.83 0.19
CA LEU A 29 -28.77 6.40 -1.12
C LEU A 29 -28.78 5.33 -2.22
N SER A 30 -27.88 4.35 -2.17
CA SER A 30 -27.89 3.20 -3.08
C SER A 30 -29.18 2.38 -2.93
N ALA A 31 -29.59 2.08 -1.69
CA ALA A 31 -30.83 1.41 -1.39
C ALA A 31 -32.05 2.22 -1.88
N ALA A 32 -32.07 3.53 -1.67
CA ALA A 32 -33.12 4.43 -2.14
C ALA A 32 -33.20 4.45 -3.69
N THR A 33 -32.05 4.46 -4.37
CA THR A 33 -31.99 4.39 -5.84
C THR A 33 -32.64 3.13 -6.38
N VAL A 34 -32.29 1.97 -5.79
CA VAL A 34 -32.79 0.67 -6.23
C VAL A 34 -34.28 0.51 -5.90
N THR A 35 -34.69 0.81 -4.68
CA THR A 35 -36.09 0.70 -4.25
C THR A 35 -37.01 1.64 -5.03
N ALA A 36 -36.58 2.89 -5.27
CA ALA A 36 -37.31 3.81 -6.12
C ALA A 36 -37.42 3.29 -7.57
N GLY A 37 -36.38 2.66 -8.10
CA GLY A 37 -36.40 2.04 -9.41
C GLY A 37 -37.39 0.87 -9.54
N ILE A 38 -37.43 -0.03 -8.56
CA ILE A 38 -38.38 -1.14 -8.49
C ILE A 38 -39.80 -0.62 -8.35
N ALA A 39 -40.02 0.32 -7.43
CA ALA A 39 -41.34 0.93 -7.21
C ALA A 39 -41.84 1.67 -8.44
N LEU A 40 -40.93 2.41 -9.13
CA LEU A 40 -41.26 3.14 -10.38
C LEU A 40 -41.76 2.19 -11.47
N LEU A 41 -41.05 1.07 -11.70
CA LEU A 41 -41.46 0.10 -12.74
C LEU A 41 -42.76 -0.59 -12.35
N GLY A 42 -42.91 -1.01 -11.09
CA GLY A 42 -44.13 -1.64 -10.60
C GLY A 42 -45.35 -0.72 -10.71
N LEU A 43 -45.21 0.53 -10.23
CA LEU A 43 -46.30 1.53 -10.29
C LEU A 43 -46.64 1.90 -11.73
N SER A 44 -45.64 2.02 -12.61
CA SER A 44 -45.88 2.30 -14.06
C SER A 44 -46.67 1.18 -14.73
N GLY A 45 -46.32 -0.10 -14.44
CA GLY A 45 -47.08 -1.23 -14.98
C GLY A 45 -48.51 -1.28 -14.50
N TRP A 46 -48.71 -1.06 -13.18
CA TRP A 46 -50.04 -0.97 -12.62
C TRP A 46 -50.85 0.16 -13.25
N PHE A 47 -50.26 1.35 -13.37
CA PHE A 47 -50.95 2.54 -13.89
C PHE A 47 -51.35 2.41 -15.35
N ILE A 48 -50.42 1.93 -16.23
CA ILE A 48 -50.72 1.72 -17.66
C ILE A 48 -51.86 0.72 -17.84
N THR A 49 -51.81 -0.40 -17.11
CA THR A 49 -52.85 -1.43 -17.21
C THR A 49 -54.19 -0.96 -16.62
N ALA A 50 -54.16 -0.27 -15.47
CA ALA A 50 -55.35 0.26 -14.84
C ALA A 50 -56.04 1.34 -15.73
N THR A 51 -55.24 2.23 -16.33
CA THR A 51 -55.75 3.27 -17.26
C THR A 51 -56.38 2.65 -18.52
N SER A 52 -55.71 1.61 -19.07
CA SER A 52 -56.25 0.87 -20.22
C SER A 52 -57.62 0.23 -19.95
N LEU A 53 -57.75 -0.41 -18.80
CA LEU A 53 -59.02 -1.03 -18.36
C LEU A 53 -60.12 0.03 -18.06
N ALA A 54 -59.74 1.12 -17.39
CA ALA A 54 -60.68 2.21 -17.14
C ALA A 54 -61.21 2.85 -18.42
N GLY A 55 -60.40 2.93 -19.47
CA GLY A 55 -60.80 3.42 -20.80
C GLY A 55 -61.80 2.56 -21.56
N LEU A 56 -62.05 1.32 -21.14
CA LEU A 56 -63.05 0.43 -21.76
C LEU A 56 -64.49 0.83 -21.40
N SER A 57 -64.73 1.67 -20.40
CA SER A 57 -66.04 2.13 -19.96
C SER A 57 -66.02 3.63 -19.67
N ALA A 58 -66.95 4.39 -20.27
CA ALA A 58 -67.03 5.84 -20.06
C ALA A 58 -67.21 6.22 -18.56
N ALA A 59 -68.01 5.43 -17.81
CA ALA A 59 -68.22 5.64 -16.41
C ALA A 59 -66.92 5.43 -15.57
N ALA A 60 -66.16 4.37 -15.89
CA ALA A 60 -64.89 4.09 -15.22
C ALA A 60 -63.82 5.13 -15.62
N ALA A 61 -63.81 5.58 -16.86
CA ALA A 61 -62.84 6.60 -17.33
C ALA A 61 -62.98 7.94 -16.61
N VAL A 62 -64.20 8.37 -16.26
CA VAL A 62 -64.46 9.63 -15.56
C VAL A 62 -64.10 9.54 -14.09
N THR A 63 -64.24 8.38 -13.46
CA THR A 63 -63.99 8.15 -12.03
C THR A 63 -62.55 7.76 -11.71
N PHE A 64 -61.75 7.35 -12.71
CA PHE A 64 -60.39 6.89 -12.51
C PHE A 64 -59.45 8.07 -12.26
N ASP A 65 -58.78 8.07 -11.12
CA ASP A 65 -57.76 9.08 -10.76
C ASP A 65 -56.45 8.80 -11.50
N VAL A 66 -56.15 9.67 -12.49
CA VAL A 66 -54.87 9.62 -13.24
C VAL A 66 -53.76 10.47 -12.59
N PHE A 67 -54.12 11.43 -11.71
CA PHE A 67 -53.20 12.41 -11.18
C PHE A 67 -52.30 11.84 -10.10
N ALA A 68 -52.86 11.15 -9.13
CA ALA A 68 -52.10 10.61 -7.99
C ALA A 68 -51.05 9.57 -8.44
N PRO A 69 -51.32 8.54 -9.27
CA PRO A 69 -50.31 7.62 -9.75
C PRO A 69 -49.26 8.30 -10.65
N SER A 70 -49.69 9.24 -11.51
CA SER A 70 -48.77 10.01 -12.37
C SER A 70 -47.81 10.87 -11.54
N ALA A 71 -48.30 11.52 -10.49
CA ALA A 71 -47.45 12.27 -9.54
C ALA A 71 -46.48 11.34 -8.81
N GLY A 72 -46.94 10.16 -8.40
CA GLY A 72 -46.09 9.13 -7.76
C GLY A 72 -44.95 8.65 -8.66
N ILE A 73 -45.24 8.37 -9.96
CA ILE A 73 -44.24 7.99 -10.96
C ILE A 73 -43.18 9.10 -11.11
N ARG A 74 -43.60 10.36 -11.23
CA ARG A 74 -42.70 11.50 -11.34
C ARG A 74 -41.82 11.64 -10.10
N LEU A 75 -42.41 11.54 -8.89
CA LEU A 75 -41.70 11.60 -7.63
C LEU A 75 -40.65 10.49 -7.54
N LEU A 76 -40.99 9.26 -7.84
CA LEU A 76 -40.08 8.12 -7.83
C LEU A 76 -38.92 8.29 -8.82
N ALA A 77 -39.20 8.85 -10.02
CA ALA A 77 -38.17 9.14 -11.00
C ALA A 77 -37.19 10.20 -10.51
N ILE A 78 -37.68 11.26 -9.85
CA ILE A 78 -36.86 12.32 -9.25
C ILE A 78 -36.02 11.74 -8.11
N ILE A 79 -36.63 10.98 -7.19
CA ILE A 79 -35.93 10.33 -6.08
C ILE A 79 -34.83 9.41 -6.60
N ARG A 80 -35.15 8.55 -7.59
CA ARG A 80 -34.16 7.64 -8.19
C ARG A 80 -32.96 8.39 -8.75
N THR A 81 -33.22 9.50 -9.48
CA THR A 81 -32.14 10.28 -10.12
C THR A 81 -31.32 11.04 -9.09
N ALA A 82 -31.97 11.72 -8.14
CA ALA A 82 -31.31 12.47 -7.09
C ALA A 82 -30.51 11.56 -6.15
N ALA A 83 -31.12 10.43 -5.73
CA ALA A 83 -30.45 9.45 -4.89
C ALA A 83 -29.24 8.82 -5.61
N ARG A 84 -29.32 8.52 -6.90
CA ARG A 84 -28.21 7.98 -7.69
C ARG A 84 -27.05 8.97 -7.82
N TYR A 85 -27.36 10.25 -7.99
CA TYR A 85 -26.35 11.30 -8.03
C TYR A 85 -25.68 11.45 -6.67
N GLY A 86 -26.48 11.56 -5.60
CA GLY A 86 -25.97 11.66 -4.23
C GLY A 86 -25.18 10.43 -3.79
N GLU A 87 -25.62 9.22 -4.19
CA GLU A 87 -24.87 7.97 -3.98
C GLU A 87 -23.46 8.05 -4.56
N ARG A 88 -23.33 8.45 -5.83
CA ARG A 88 -22.03 8.55 -6.48
C ARG A 88 -21.10 9.51 -5.76
N LEU A 89 -21.61 10.69 -5.40
CA LEU A 89 -20.82 11.68 -4.66
C LEU A 89 -20.39 11.14 -3.28
N ALA A 90 -21.32 10.64 -2.49
CA ALA A 90 -21.05 10.16 -1.14
C ALA A 90 -20.13 8.93 -1.12
N THR A 91 -20.35 7.96 -2.02
CA THR A 91 -19.53 6.74 -2.07
C THR A 91 -18.13 7.03 -2.58
N HIS A 92 -17.95 7.87 -3.61
CA HIS A 92 -16.62 8.22 -4.13
C HIS A 92 -15.83 9.05 -3.12
N ASP A 93 -16.42 10.09 -2.51
CA ASP A 93 -15.74 10.88 -1.48
C ASP A 93 -15.32 10.01 -0.29
N ALA A 94 -16.23 9.17 0.20
CA ALA A 94 -15.93 8.26 1.31
C ALA A 94 -14.80 7.29 0.98
N THR A 95 -14.85 6.68 -0.21
CA THR A 95 -13.87 5.67 -0.63
C THR A 95 -12.50 6.29 -0.85
N LEU A 96 -12.43 7.41 -1.58
CA LEU A 96 -11.16 8.12 -1.81
C LEU A 96 -10.53 8.58 -0.49
N GLY A 97 -11.35 9.09 0.45
CA GLY A 97 -10.87 9.47 1.79
C GLY A 97 -10.29 8.29 2.58
N VAL A 98 -10.95 7.12 2.53
CA VAL A 98 -10.45 5.90 3.17
C VAL A 98 -9.17 5.40 2.50
N LEU A 99 -9.10 5.42 1.15
CA LEU A 99 -7.89 5.02 0.42
C LEU A 99 -6.71 5.93 0.72
N ALA A 100 -6.94 7.24 0.89
CA ALA A 100 -5.91 8.18 1.29
C ALA A 100 -5.36 7.86 2.69
N ALA A 101 -6.25 7.66 3.67
CA ALA A 101 -5.87 7.24 5.02
C ALA A 101 -5.14 5.89 5.04
N LEU A 102 -5.56 4.96 4.18
CA LEU A 102 -4.95 3.64 4.04
C LEU A 102 -3.54 3.74 3.47
N ARG A 103 -3.32 4.62 2.47
CA ARG A 103 -1.99 4.90 1.90
C ARG A 103 -1.06 5.50 2.94
N GLU A 104 -1.54 6.48 3.70
CA GLU A 104 -0.76 7.11 4.76
C GLU A 104 -0.33 6.11 5.83
N ARG A 105 -1.28 5.33 6.38
CA ARG A 105 -0.98 4.33 7.40
C ARG A 105 -0.06 3.22 6.89
N LEU A 106 -0.28 2.78 5.66
CA LEU A 106 0.56 1.76 5.04
C LEU A 106 1.97 2.30 4.79
N PHE A 107 2.08 3.54 4.32
CA PHE A 107 3.38 4.20 4.15
C PHE A 107 4.13 4.31 5.48
N ARG A 108 3.46 4.75 6.55
CA ARG A 108 4.04 4.80 7.90
C ARG A 108 4.50 3.41 8.37
N GLY A 109 3.68 2.37 8.17
CA GLY A 109 4.05 0.99 8.53
C GLY A 109 5.21 0.42 7.70
N PHE A 110 5.44 0.92 6.48
CA PHE A 110 6.60 0.57 5.68
C PHE A 110 7.83 1.45 5.97
N ALA A 111 7.63 2.65 6.51
CA ALA A 111 8.71 3.56 6.90
C ALA A 111 9.37 3.18 8.22
N GLU A 112 8.84 2.17 8.94
CA GLU A 112 9.49 1.65 10.14
C GLU A 112 10.90 1.13 9.83
N PRO A 113 11.89 1.43 10.69
CA PRO A 113 13.31 1.18 10.40
C PRO A 113 13.61 -0.24 9.93
N GLY A 114 13.08 -1.27 10.61
CA GLY A 114 13.34 -2.68 10.26
C GLY A 114 12.74 -3.11 8.91
N VAL A 115 11.64 -2.47 8.50
CA VAL A 115 10.91 -2.80 7.26
C VAL A 115 11.42 -2.00 6.07
N ALA A 116 11.70 -0.72 6.29
CA ALA A 116 12.20 0.20 5.25
C ALA A 116 13.46 -0.37 4.57
N ARG A 117 14.38 -0.92 5.35
CA ARG A 117 15.61 -1.53 4.82
C ARG A 117 15.36 -2.70 3.88
N THR A 118 14.37 -3.55 4.18
CA THR A 118 14.00 -4.69 3.31
C THR A 118 13.37 -4.23 1.99
N LEU A 119 12.67 -3.10 2.02
CA LEU A 119 11.98 -2.55 0.85
C LEU A 119 12.90 -1.74 -0.06
N LEU A 120 13.96 -1.12 0.47
CA LEU A 120 14.99 -0.45 -0.33
C LEU A 120 15.61 -1.39 -1.37
N HIS A 121 15.73 -2.68 -1.05
CA HIS A 121 16.21 -3.69 -2.02
C HIS A 121 15.17 -4.09 -3.07
N ARG A 122 13.89 -3.68 -2.93
CA ARG A 122 12.79 -4.06 -3.85
C ARG A 122 11.76 -2.93 -4.01
N PRO A 123 12.14 -1.77 -4.56
CA PRO A 123 11.26 -0.59 -4.67
C PRO A 123 10.01 -0.86 -5.50
N ALA A 124 10.10 -1.71 -6.54
CA ALA A 124 8.96 -2.13 -7.34
C ALA A 124 7.86 -2.82 -6.52
N ARG A 125 8.22 -3.56 -5.48
CA ARG A 125 7.23 -4.18 -4.57
C ARG A 125 6.52 -3.17 -3.69
N LEU A 126 7.24 -2.18 -3.17
CA LEU A 126 6.66 -1.12 -2.36
C LEU A 126 5.64 -0.34 -3.20
N LEU A 127 6.05 0.10 -4.39
CA LEU A 127 5.16 0.81 -5.30
C LEU A 127 3.90 0.00 -5.63
N PHE A 128 4.03 -1.30 -5.90
CA PHE A 128 2.89 -2.17 -6.16
C PHE A 128 1.93 -2.24 -4.96
N ARG A 129 2.44 -2.28 -3.72
CA ARG A 129 1.62 -2.34 -2.51
C ARG A 129 0.91 -1.03 -2.22
N LEU A 130 1.59 0.09 -2.40
CA LEU A 130 1.03 1.43 -2.19
C LEU A 130 0.03 1.85 -3.29
N THR A 131 0.04 1.19 -4.43
CA THR A 131 -0.89 1.46 -5.54
C THR A 131 -1.87 0.32 -5.74
N ALA A 132 -1.46 -0.75 -6.41
CA ALA A 132 -2.35 -1.81 -6.90
C ALA A 132 -3.03 -2.64 -5.81
N ASP A 133 -2.38 -2.86 -4.65
CA ASP A 133 -3.02 -3.59 -3.54
C ASP A 133 -4.04 -2.69 -2.83
N ILE A 134 -3.77 -1.39 -2.68
CA ILE A 134 -4.75 -0.44 -2.11
C ILE A 134 -5.94 -0.28 -3.05
N ASP A 135 -5.71 -0.08 -4.36
CA ASP A 135 -6.79 0.02 -5.35
C ASP A 135 -7.65 -1.26 -5.42
N ALA A 136 -7.08 -2.42 -5.09
CA ALA A 136 -7.86 -3.65 -4.98
C ALA A 136 -8.81 -3.66 -3.77
N LEU A 137 -8.53 -2.89 -2.72
CA LEU A 137 -9.38 -2.80 -1.52
C LEU A 137 -10.58 -1.88 -1.73
N ASP A 138 -10.54 -0.96 -2.71
CA ASP A 138 -11.70 -0.16 -3.14
C ASP A 138 -12.90 -1.05 -3.51
N SER A 139 -12.61 -2.15 -4.21
CA SER A 139 -13.62 -3.12 -4.63
C SER A 139 -14.39 -3.77 -3.46
N LEU A 140 -13.81 -3.80 -2.26
CA LEU A 140 -14.46 -4.42 -1.09
C LEU A 140 -15.75 -3.70 -0.71
N TYR A 141 -15.72 -2.38 -0.65
CA TYR A 141 -16.88 -1.58 -0.29
C TYR A 141 -17.83 -1.37 -1.47
N LEU A 142 -17.31 -0.82 -2.59
CA LEU A 142 -18.13 -0.39 -3.72
C LEU A 142 -18.70 -1.54 -4.56
N ARG A 143 -18.00 -2.68 -4.63
CA ARG A 143 -18.39 -3.77 -5.55
C ARG A 143 -18.87 -5.03 -4.84
N ILE A 144 -18.63 -5.15 -3.52
CA ILE A 144 -19.01 -6.35 -2.76
C ILE A 144 -20.01 -6.00 -1.67
N LEU A 145 -19.64 -5.17 -0.68
CA LEU A 145 -20.44 -4.95 0.52
C LEU A 145 -21.75 -4.20 0.24
N VAL A 146 -21.67 -3.02 -0.39
CA VAL A 146 -22.86 -2.20 -0.66
C VAL A 146 -23.78 -2.87 -1.67
N PRO A 147 -23.32 -3.37 -2.85
CA PRO A 147 -24.20 -4.06 -3.76
C PRO A 147 -24.86 -5.31 -3.15
N ALA A 148 -24.13 -6.09 -2.32
CA ALA A 148 -24.69 -7.26 -1.65
C ALA A 148 -25.81 -6.87 -0.65
N ALA A 149 -25.57 -5.87 0.18
CA ALA A 149 -26.58 -5.40 1.14
C ALA A 149 -27.82 -4.84 0.44
N VAL A 150 -27.63 -4.05 -0.62
CA VAL A 150 -28.71 -3.46 -1.40
C VAL A 150 -29.48 -4.53 -2.17
N ALA A 151 -28.80 -5.50 -2.79
CA ALA A 151 -29.48 -6.59 -3.51
C ALA A 151 -30.31 -7.45 -2.56
N ILE A 152 -29.77 -7.78 -1.39
CA ILE A 152 -30.53 -8.55 -0.37
C ILE A 152 -31.74 -7.74 0.10
N GLY A 153 -31.56 -6.47 0.47
CA GLY A 153 -32.64 -5.60 0.93
C GLY A 153 -33.73 -5.42 -0.14
N ALA A 154 -33.34 -5.18 -1.38
CA ALA A 154 -34.27 -5.03 -2.51
C ALA A 154 -35.00 -6.35 -2.83
N GLY A 155 -34.30 -7.47 -2.79
CA GLY A 155 -34.89 -8.79 -2.97
C GLY A 155 -35.91 -9.12 -1.88
N LEU A 156 -35.62 -8.83 -0.62
CA LEU A 156 -36.56 -8.99 0.51
C LEU A 156 -37.79 -8.08 0.35
N ALA A 157 -37.59 -6.81 0.01
CA ALA A 157 -38.68 -5.87 -0.21
C ALA A 157 -39.61 -6.32 -1.37
N ALA A 158 -39.01 -6.75 -2.49
CA ALA A 158 -39.78 -7.28 -3.63
C ALA A 158 -40.54 -8.57 -3.23
N SER A 159 -39.88 -9.48 -2.53
CA SER A 159 -40.53 -10.71 -2.03
C SER A 159 -41.72 -10.42 -1.11
N LEU A 160 -41.59 -9.40 -0.25
CA LEU A 160 -42.69 -8.96 0.63
C LEU A 160 -43.85 -8.38 -0.20
N VAL A 161 -43.58 -7.52 -1.19
CA VAL A 161 -44.62 -6.98 -2.09
C VAL A 161 -45.35 -8.11 -2.81
N LEU A 162 -44.63 -9.09 -3.34
CA LEU A 162 -45.20 -10.23 -4.02
C LEU A 162 -45.95 -11.16 -3.05
N ALA A 163 -45.51 -11.26 -1.77
CA ALA A 163 -46.22 -12.03 -0.75
C ALA A 163 -47.56 -11.39 -0.34
N LEU A 164 -47.69 -10.06 -0.45
CA LEU A 164 -48.99 -9.39 -0.29
C LEU A 164 -50.00 -9.77 -1.34
N MET A 165 -49.57 -10.17 -2.55
CA MET A 165 -50.41 -10.71 -3.61
C MET A 165 -50.78 -12.17 -3.33
N HIS A 166 -49.77 -12.99 -3.01
CA HIS A 166 -49.96 -14.37 -2.60
C HIS A 166 -48.71 -14.84 -1.78
N PRO A 167 -48.85 -15.33 -0.56
CA PRO A 167 -47.74 -15.67 0.33
C PRO A 167 -46.75 -16.67 -0.29
N LEU A 168 -47.25 -17.72 -0.96
CA LEU A 168 -46.39 -18.72 -1.58
C LEU A 168 -45.60 -18.13 -2.76
N PHE A 169 -46.22 -17.24 -3.55
CA PHE A 169 -45.53 -16.56 -4.66
C PHE A 169 -44.33 -15.73 -4.17
N GLY A 170 -44.56 -14.87 -3.14
CA GLY A 170 -43.48 -14.07 -2.58
C GLY A 170 -42.36 -14.91 -1.95
N LEU A 171 -42.73 -16.01 -1.24
CA LEU A 171 -41.73 -16.91 -0.65
C LEU A 171 -40.88 -17.63 -1.71
N CYS A 172 -41.55 -18.27 -2.71
CA CYS A 172 -40.84 -18.97 -3.79
C CYS A 172 -39.94 -18.04 -4.56
N PHE A 173 -40.43 -16.82 -4.92
CA PHE A 173 -39.65 -15.78 -5.58
C PHE A 173 -38.40 -15.41 -4.75
N GLY A 174 -38.57 -15.12 -3.46
CA GLY A 174 -37.46 -14.70 -2.59
C GLY A 174 -36.42 -15.79 -2.42
N VAL A 175 -36.81 -17.03 -2.19
CA VAL A 175 -35.90 -18.18 -2.06
C VAL A 175 -35.15 -18.43 -3.36
N PHE A 176 -35.84 -18.41 -4.49
CA PHE A 176 -35.20 -18.57 -5.81
C PHE A 176 -34.23 -17.44 -6.11
N LEU A 177 -34.63 -16.18 -5.90
CA LEU A 177 -33.80 -15.02 -6.16
C LEU A 177 -32.58 -14.97 -5.22
N ALA A 178 -32.74 -15.23 -3.93
CA ALA A 178 -31.64 -15.29 -2.98
C ALA A 178 -30.68 -16.46 -3.30
N GLY A 179 -31.21 -17.64 -3.58
CA GLY A 179 -30.42 -18.83 -3.90
C GLY A 179 -29.58 -18.65 -5.17
N THR A 180 -30.18 -18.13 -6.24
CA THR A 180 -29.48 -17.91 -7.51
C THR A 180 -28.70 -16.61 -7.54
N GLY A 181 -29.26 -15.51 -7.04
CA GLY A 181 -28.66 -14.18 -7.06
C GLY A 181 -27.42 -14.06 -6.20
N LEU A 182 -27.32 -14.79 -5.07
CA LEU A 182 -26.12 -14.90 -4.25
C LEU A 182 -25.28 -16.14 -4.61
N GLY A 183 -25.92 -17.25 -4.97
CA GLY A 183 -25.24 -18.51 -5.28
C GLY A 183 -24.32 -18.41 -6.49
N LEU A 184 -24.78 -17.84 -7.60
CA LEU A 184 -23.98 -17.67 -8.80
C LEU A 184 -22.72 -16.82 -8.57
N PRO A 185 -22.77 -15.63 -7.92
CA PRO A 185 -21.59 -14.87 -7.59
C PRO A 185 -20.62 -15.61 -6.65
N LEU A 186 -21.15 -16.37 -5.68
CA LEU A 186 -20.31 -17.16 -4.76
C LEU A 186 -19.58 -18.31 -5.47
N ILE A 187 -20.25 -19.01 -6.38
CA ILE A 187 -19.64 -20.06 -7.21
C ILE A 187 -18.56 -19.45 -8.11
N ALA A 188 -18.89 -18.35 -8.79
CA ALA A 188 -17.96 -17.62 -9.65
C ALA A 188 -16.73 -17.10 -8.85
N ALA A 189 -16.94 -16.54 -7.66
CA ALA A 189 -15.86 -16.08 -6.79
C ALA A 189 -14.91 -17.22 -6.36
N ARG A 190 -15.46 -18.41 -6.08
CA ARG A 190 -14.64 -19.60 -5.77
C ARG A 190 -13.83 -20.04 -7.00
N ALA A 191 -14.45 -20.11 -8.17
CA ALA A 191 -13.80 -20.49 -9.42
C ALA A 191 -12.72 -19.46 -9.84
N ALA A 192 -13.03 -18.16 -9.72
CA ALA A 192 -12.13 -17.06 -10.08
C ALA A 192 -10.93 -16.91 -9.14
N ARG A 193 -11.06 -17.28 -7.86
CA ARG A 193 -10.08 -16.98 -6.79
C ARG A 193 -8.65 -17.36 -7.13
N LYS A 194 -8.41 -18.55 -7.67
CA LYS A 194 -7.08 -19.05 -8.03
C LYS A 194 -6.49 -18.24 -9.19
N HIS A 195 -7.31 -17.96 -10.18
CA HIS A 195 -6.92 -17.25 -11.41
C HIS A 195 -6.70 -15.76 -11.15
N ALA A 196 -7.53 -15.12 -10.32
CA ALA A 196 -7.32 -13.74 -9.89
C ALA A 196 -5.99 -13.54 -9.15
N ARG A 197 -5.60 -14.51 -8.30
CA ARG A 197 -4.28 -14.50 -7.64
C ARG A 197 -3.14 -14.71 -8.63
N ARG A 198 -3.28 -15.64 -9.58
CA ARG A 198 -2.28 -15.87 -10.63
C ARG A 198 -2.05 -14.64 -11.48
N ARG A 199 -3.14 -13.97 -11.87
CA ARG A 199 -3.10 -12.70 -12.59
C ARG A 199 -2.33 -11.64 -11.82
N ALA A 200 -2.66 -11.45 -10.53
CA ALA A 200 -1.98 -10.47 -9.69
C ALA A 200 -0.47 -10.73 -9.58
N HIS A 201 -0.06 -12.00 -9.38
CA HIS A 201 1.36 -12.36 -9.38
C HIS A 201 2.04 -12.18 -10.75
N GLY A 202 1.34 -12.50 -11.84
CA GLY A 202 1.84 -12.30 -13.20
C GLY A 202 2.11 -10.82 -13.49
N ILE A 203 1.18 -9.93 -13.15
CA ILE A 203 1.33 -8.48 -13.32
C ILE A 203 2.46 -7.93 -12.42
N GLU A 204 2.58 -8.40 -11.17
CA GLU A 204 3.69 -8.05 -10.28
C GLU A 204 5.04 -8.45 -10.88
N ALA A 205 5.15 -9.68 -11.39
CA ALA A 205 6.36 -10.18 -12.04
C ALA A 205 6.67 -9.42 -13.35
N LEU A 206 5.66 -9.10 -14.16
CA LEU A 206 5.80 -8.32 -15.38
C LEU A 206 6.40 -6.94 -15.07
N ARG A 207 5.83 -6.22 -14.11
CA ARG A 207 6.33 -4.90 -13.70
C ARG A 207 7.75 -4.96 -13.16
N SER A 208 8.04 -5.89 -12.24
CA SER A 208 9.38 -6.04 -11.68
C SER A 208 10.42 -6.27 -12.77
N ARG A 209 10.16 -7.22 -13.68
CA ARG A 209 11.09 -7.54 -14.77
C ARG A 209 11.26 -6.40 -15.77
N THR A 210 10.20 -5.61 -15.99
CA THR A 210 10.29 -4.41 -16.85
C THR A 210 11.14 -3.33 -16.21
N ILE A 211 10.99 -3.10 -14.90
CA ILE A 211 11.83 -2.17 -14.15
C ILE A 211 13.28 -2.63 -14.18
N ASP A 212 13.54 -3.93 -13.92
CA ASP A 212 14.89 -4.51 -13.99
C ASP A 212 15.50 -4.38 -15.39
N LEU A 213 14.68 -4.52 -16.46
CA LEU A 213 15.12 -4.33 -17.84
C LEU A 213 15.57 -2.90 -18.09
N VAL A 214 14.77 -1.91 -17.67
CA VAL A 214 15.05 -0.48 -17.90
C VAL A 214 16.26 -0.04 -17.06
N ALA A 215 16.29 -0.38 -15.78
CA ALA A 215 17.35 0.01 -14.85
C ALA A 215 18.69 -0.66 -15.18
N GLY A 216 18.67 -1.92 -15.61
CA GLY A 216 19.88 -2.70 -15.93
C GLY A 216 20.14 -2.87 -17.42
N GLN A 217 19.61 -2.01 -18.30
CA GLN A 217 19.68 -2.19 -19.76
C GLN A 217 21.14 -2.30 -20.26
N THR A 218 22.04 -1.46 -19.78
CA THR A 218 23.45 -1.47 -20.16
C THR A 218 24.13 -2.78 -19.75
N ASP A 219 23.92 -3.21 -18.51
CA ASP A 219 24.52 -4.45 -17.99
C ASP A 219 24.00 -5.68 -18.73
N LEU A 220 22.68 -5.70 -19.03
CA LEU A 220 22.05 -6.78 -19.79
C LEU A 220 22.56 -6.83 -21.24
N LEU A 221 22.83 -5.66 -21.84
CA LEU A 221 23.39 -5.56 -23.18
C LEU A 221 24.83 -6.10 -23.20
N MET A 222 25.66 -5.60 -22.26
CA MET A 222 27.07 -6.02 -22.14
C MET A 222 27.21 -7.52 -21.81
N ALA A 223 26.28 -8.07 -21.02
CA ALA A 223 26.24 -9.50 -20.70
C ALA A 223 25.59 -10.36 -21.79
N GLY A 224 25.09 -9.79 -22.90
CA GLY A 224 24.36 -10.54 -23.95
C GLY A 224 23.03 -11.14 -23.48
N ARG A 225 22.43 -10.64 -22.38
CA ARG A 225 21.25 -11.21 -21.71
C ARG A 225 19.94 -10.50 -22.06
N LEU A 226 19.95 -9.49 -22.94
CA LEU A 226 18.76 -8.69 -23.28
C LEU A 226 17.62 -9.55 -23.85
N ALA A 227 17.94 -10.51 -24.74
CA ALA A 227 16.96 -11.43 -25.33
C ALA A 227 16.32 -12.34 -24.26
N ALA A 228 17.12 -12.85 -23.32
CA ALA A 228 16.63 -13.68 -22.21
C ALA A 228 15.68 -12.88 -21.28
N GLN A 229 16.00 -11.63 -20.98
CA GLN A 229 15.14 -10.77 -20.16
C GLN A 229 13.81 -10.46 -20.88
N ARG A 230 13.85 -10.17 -22.18
CA ARG A 230 12.63 -10.00 -23.00
C ARG A 230 11.76 -11.25 -23.00
N SER A 231 12.35 -12.44 -23.16
CA SER A 231 11.59 -13.69 -23.10
C SER A 231 11.00 -13.95 -21.71
N ALA A 232 11.69 -13.56 -20.64
CA ALA A 232 11.17 -13.66 -19.28
C ALA A 232 9.98 -12.71 -19.03
N ILE A 233 10.01 -11.51 -19.62
CA ILE A 233 8.88 -10.55 -19.61
C ILE A 233 7.69 -11.14 -20.37
N ALA A 234 7.91 -11.65 -21.59
CA ALA A 234 6.87 -12.29 -22.39
C ALA A 234 6.25 -13.50 -21.68
N ALA A 235 7.06 -14.31 -20.99
CA ALA A 235 6.56 -15.43 -20.19
C ALA A 235 5.67 -14.98 -19.02
N ALA A 236 6.00 -13.85 -18.36
CA ALA A 236 5.17 -13.29 -17.31
C ALA A 236 3.83 -12.74 -17.86
N ASP A 237 3.87 -12.10 -19.04
CA ASP A 237 2.69 -11.62 -19.75
C ASP A 237 1.77 -12.78 -20.14
N HIS A 238 2.31 -13.80 -20.77
CA HIS A 238 1.55 -15.03 -21.09
C HIS A 238 0.95 -15.73 -19.87
N TYR A 239 1.68 -15.69 -18.73
CA TYR A 239 1.15 -16.27 -17.49
C TYR A 239 -0.04 -15.45 -16.96
N ALA A 240 0.02 -14.13 -17.03
CA ALA A 240 -1.08 -13.25 -16.66
C ALA A 240 -2.25 -13.39 -17.65
N GLY A 241 -1.98 -13.41 -18.96
CA GLY A 241 -2.98 -13.54 -20.03
C GLY A 241 -3.79 -14.83 -19.91
N ARG A 242 -3.15 -15.99 -19.66
CA ARG A 242 -3.89 -17.24 -19.42
C ARG A 242 -4.81 -17.18 -18.19
N ALA A 243 -4.43 -16.41 -17.19
CA ALA A 243 -5.29 -16.19 -16.03
C ALA A 243 -6.47 -15.26 -16.37
N ASP A 244 -6.25 -14.25 -17.22
CA ASP A 244 -7.30 -13.38 -17.75
C ASP A 244 -8.30 -14.14 -18.62
N ASP A 245 -7.84 -15.00 -19.53
CA ASP A 245 -8.72 -15.85 -20.34
C ASP A 245 -9.66 -16.71 -19.49
N TRP A 246 -9.13 -17.26 -18.38
CA TRP A 246 -9.94 -18.03 -17.44
C TRP A 246 -10.95 -17.16 -16.69
N LEU A 247 -10.55 -15.99 -16.24
CA LEU A 247 -11.45 -15.02 -15.60
C LEU A 247 -12.56 -14.57 -16.55
N ASN A 248 -12.24 -14.31 -17.83
CA ASN A 248 -13.20 -13.97 -18.87
C ASN A 248 -14.22 -15.10 -19.12
N ARG A 249 -13.76 -16.37 -19.12
CA ARG A 249 -14.68 -17.52 -19.21
C ARG A 249 -15.62 -17.59 -18.01
N VAL A 250 -15.12 -17.37 -16.80
CA VAL A 250 -15.95 -17.33 -15.59
C VAL A 250 -16.94 -16.16 -15.66
N GLU A 251 -16.51 -14.99 -16.15
CA GLU A 251 -17.38 -13.82 -16.33
C GLU A 251 -18.48 -14.08 -17.37
N THR A 252 -18.14 -14.68 -18.50
CA THR A 252 -19.09 -15.05 -19.55
C THR A 252 -20.10 -16.07 -19.03
N GLY A 253 -19.61 -17.11 -18.31
CA GLY A 253 -20.49 -18.10 -17.69
C GLY A 253 -21.42 -17.50 -16.64
N LEU A 254 -20.93 -16.58 -15.81
CA LEU A 254 -21.73 -15.87 -14.83
C LEU A 254 -22.77 -14.96 -15.48
N THR A 255 -22.41 -14.26 -16.55
CA THR A 255 -23.34 -13.41 -17.33
C THR A 255 -24.45 -14.25 -17.96
N PHE A 256 -24.09 -15.37 -18.59
CA PHE A 256 -25.05 -16.33 -19.11
C PHE A 256 -25.98 -16.89 -18.03
N GLY A 257 -25.41 -17.28 -16.86
CA GLY A 257 -26.16 -17.75 -15.73
C GLY A 257 -27.19 -16.74 -15.21
N PHE A 258 -26.79 -15.47 -15.07
CA PHE A 258 -27.75 -14.41 -14.71
C PHE A 258 -28.82 -14.18 -15.77
N GLY A 259 -28.46 -14.24 -17.06
CA GLY A 259 -29.44 -14.16 -18.16
C GLY A 259 -30.47 -15.27 -18.07
N LEU A 260 -30.03 -16.52 -17.89
CA LEU A 260 -30.92 -17.69 -17.75
C LEU A 260 -31.81 -17.57 -16.50
N VAL A 261 -31.27 -17.22 -15.36
CA VAL A 261 -32.01 -17.00 -14.12
C VAL A 261 -33.06 -15.91 -14.29
N SER A 262 -32.69 -14.77 -14.88
CA SER A 262 -33.63 -13.67 -15.13
C SER A 262 -34.77 -14.08 -16.04
N THR A 263 -34.49 -14.84 -17.11
CA THR A 263 -35.52 -15.38 -18.00
C THR A 263 -36.44 -16.36 -17.29
N LEU A 264 -35.90 -17.31 -16.54
CA LEU A 264 -36.69 -18.27 -15.77
C LEU A 264 -37.55 -17.57 -14.69
N LEU A 265 -36.98 -16.60 -13.98
CA LEU A 265 -37.68 -15.83 -12.99
C LEU A 265 -38.83 -15.02 -13.57
N LEU A 266 -38.60 -14.38 -14.72
CA LEU A 266 -39.60 -13.61 -15.42
C LEU A 266 -40.74 -14.53 -15.92
N THR A 267 -40.40 -15.66 -16.55
CA THR A 267 -41.37 -16.63 -17.05
C THR A 267 -42.20 -17.23 -15.92
N ALA A 268 -41.55 -17.66 -14.82
CA ALA A 268 -42.25 -18.20 -13.64
C ALA A 268 -43.15 -17.13 -13.02
N SER A 269 -42.68 -15.89 -12.90
CA SER A 269 -43.47 -14.77 -12.38
C SER A 269 -44.67 -14.45 -13.29
N LEU A 270 -44.49 -14.48 -14.60
CA LEU A 270 -45.58 -14.28 -15.56
C LEU A 270 -46.68 -15.35 -15.40
N LEU A 271 -46.27 -16.61 -15.37
CA LEU A 271 -47.22 -17.73 -15.18
C LEU A 271 -47.94 -17.64 -13.83
N ALA A 272 -47.21 -17.30 -12.74
CA ALA A 272 -47.79 -17.13 -11.42
C ALA A 272 -48.83 -15.99 -11.38
N VAL A 273 -48.49 -14.80 -11.89
CA VAL A 273 -49.46 -13.68 -11.89
C VAL A 273 -50.63 -13.92 -12.83
N ALA A 274 -50.44 -14.63 -13.95
CA ALA A 274 -51.51 -15.03 -14.85
C ALA A 274 -52.49 -15.97 -14.14
N ALA A 275 -52.01 -17.04 -13.50
CA ALA A 275 -52.85 -17.99 -12.74
C ALA A 275 -53.61 -17.30 -11.59
N LEU A 276 -52.96 -16.36 -10.87
CA LEU A 276 -53.63 -15.59 -9.82
C LEU A 276 -54.68 -14.63 -10.38
N ALA A 277 -54.48 -14.08 -11.58
CA ALA A 277 -55.48 -13.23 -12.22
C ALA A 277 -56.67 -14.03 -12.76
N GLU A 278 -56.41 -15.21 -13.35
CA GLU A 278 -57.49 -16.11 -13.82
C GLU A 278 -58.39 -16.61 -12.69
N THR A 279 -57.81 -16.87 -11.51
CA THR A 279 -58.58 -17.24 -10.32
C THR A 279 -59.25 -16.04 -9.62
N ASN A 280 -59.13 -14.83 -10.16
CA ASN A 280 -59.58 -13.58 -9.54
C ASN A 280 -59.00 -13.28 -8.16
N ALA A 281 -57.87 -13.92 -7.79
CA ALA A 281 -57.16 -13.64 -6.55
C ALA A 281 -56.52 -12.24 -6.56
N ILE A 282 -56.12 -11.75 -7.75
CA ILE A 282 -55.59 -10.40 -7.99
C ILE A 282 -56.23 -9.77 -9.23
N THR A 283 -56.23 -8.43 -9.26
CA THR A 283 -56.68 -7.70 -10.46
C THR A 283 -55.59 -7.65 -11.51
N THR A 284 -55.96 -7.48 -12.81
CA THR A 284 -54.98 -7.39 -13.90
C THR A 284 -53.94 -6.28 -13.74
N PRO A 285 -54.28 -5.08 -13.23
CA PRO A 285 -53.25 -4.05 -12.93
C PRO A 285 -52.27 -4.50 -11.83
N VAL A 286 -52.73 -5.22 -10.82
CA VAL A 286 -51.87 -5.78 -9.76
C VAL A 286 -50.96 -6.87 -10.30
N ALA A 287 -51.45 -7.69 -11.25
CA ALA A 287 -50.62 -8.68 -11.94
C ALA A 287 -49.47 -8.02 -12.72
N ALA A 288 -49.74 -6.92 -13.44
CA ALA A 288 -48.71 -6.13 -14.14
C ALA A 288 -47.69 -5.52 -13.19
N LEU A 289 -48.14 -4.97 -12.02
CA LEU A 289 -47.26 -4.49 -10.98
C LEU A 289 -46.32 -5.61 -10.49
N GLY A 290 -46.86 -6.77 -10.13
CA GLY A 290 -46.10 -7.91 -9.63
C GLY A 290 -45.04 -8.40 -10.63
N LEU A 291 -45.39 -8.51 -11.89
CA LEU A 291 -44.48 -8.92 -12.94
C LEU A 291 -43.28 -7.94 -13.07
N LEU A 292 -43.56 -6.63 -13.09
CA LEU A 292 -42.52 -5.61 -13.26
C LEU A 292 -41.67 -5.43 -11.99
N VAL A 293 -42.23 -5.62 -10.78
CA VAL A 293 -41.49 -5.69 -9.54
C VAL A 293 -40.54 -6.90 -9.55
N ALA A 294 -41.02 -8.08 -9.95
CA ALA A 294 -40.20 -9.28 -10.05
C ALA A 294 -39.05 -9.11 -11.06
N PHE A 295 -39.30 -8.50 -12.19
CA PHE A 295 -38.30 -8.19 -13.20
C PHE A 295 -37.21 -7.22 -12.65
N ALA A 296 -37.64 -6.11 -12.08
CA ALA A 296 -36.74 -5.08 -11.57
C ALA A 296 -35.89 -5.55 -10.38
N ALA A 297 -36.42 -6.45 -9.54
CA ALA A 297 -35.73 -6.96 -8.35
C ALA A 297 -34.53 -7.87 -8.67
N ALA A 298 -34.43 -8.39 -9.89
CA ALA A 298 -33.28 -9.20 -10.31
C ALA A 298 -32.04 -8.34 -10.66
N GLU A 299 -32.25 -7.08 -11.09
CA GLU A 299 -31.17 -6.18 -11.55
C GLU A 299 -30.05 -5.95 -10.52
N PRO A 300 -30.33 -5.66 -9.23
CA PRO A 300 -29.29 -5.40 -8.23
C PRO A 300 -28.31 -6.56 -8.03
N PHE A 301 -28.74 -7.80 -8.23
CA PHE A 301 -27.88 -8.99 -8.10
C PHE A 301 -26.83 -9.08 -9.21
N THR A 302 -27.12 -8.53 -10.39
CA THR A 302 -26.15 -8.50 -11.49
C THR A 302 -24.95 -7.61 -11.19
N ALA A 303 -25.09 -6.60 -10.31
CA ALA A 303 -24.00 -5.76 -9.85
C ALA A 303 -22.91 -6.54 -9.07
N LEU A 304 -23.29 -7.67 -8.44
CA LEU A 304 -22.36 -8.55 -7.71
C LEU A 304 -21.34 -9.26 -8.63
N ARG A 305 -21.59 -9.31 -9.94
CA ARG A 305 -20.72 -9.99 -10.92
C ARG A 305 -19.27 -9.51 -10.82
N ARG A 306 -19.04 -8.21 -10.86
CA ARG A 306 -17.70 -7.63 -10.79
C ARG A 306 -17.02 -7.91 -9.44
N GLY A 307 -17.77 -7.75 -8.36
CA GLY A 307 -17.27 -8.04 -7.02
C GLY A 307 -16.85 -9.49 -6.84
N ALA A 308 -17.59 -10.45 -7.40
CA ALA A 308 -17.27 -11.87 -7.36
C ALA A 308 -15.94 -12.19 -8.06
N LEU A 309 -15.67 -11.60 -9.23
CA LEU A 309 -14.43 -11.82 -9.97
C LEU A 309 -13.23 -11.19 -9.29
N GLU A 310 -13.40 -10.01 -8.70
CA GLU A 310 -12.32 -9.27 -8.03
C GLU A 310 -12.03 -9.76 -6.60
N LEU A 311 -12.94 -10.51 -5.98
CA LEU A 311 -12.80 -10.97 -4.59
C LEU A 311 -11.44 -11.65 -4.31
N GLY A 312 -10.97 -12.46 -5.25
CA GLY A 312 -9.68 -13.14 -5.12
C GLY A 312 -8.48 -12.20 -5.03
N ARG A 313 -8.51 -11.10 -5.80
CA ARG A 313 -7.49 -10.03 -5.78
C ARG A 313 -7.60 -9.21 -4.50
N THR A 314 -8.80 -8.81 -4.12
CA THR A 314 -9.08 -8.03 -2.90
C THR A 314 -8.60 -8.78 -1.64
N LEU A 315 -8.86 -10.08 -1.55
CA LEU A 315 -8.39 -10.91 -0.44
C LEU A 315 -6.86 -11.07 -0.41
N LEU A 316 -6.22 -11.16 -1.57
CA LEU A 316 -4.76 -11.20 -1.64
C LEU A 316 -4.16 -9.87 -1.17
N ALA A 317 -4.74 -8.76 -1.61
CA ALA A 317 -4.35 -7.42 -1.17
C ALA A 317 -4.53 -7.24 0.35
N ALA A 318 -5.70 -7.64 0.88
CA ALA A 318 -5.99 -7.61 2.31
C ALA A 318 -4.93 -8.39 3.13
N LYS A 319 -4.62 -9.61 2.71
CA LYS A 319 -3.59 -10.43 3.38
C LYS A 319 -2.21 -9.79 3.38
N ARG A 320 -1.88 -9.03 2.34
CA ARG A 320 -0.57 -8.36 2.19
C ARG A 320 -0.49 -7.06 2.99
N VAL A 321 -1.60 -6.34 3.11
CA VAL A 321 -1.69 -5.01 3.70
C VAL A 321 -2.02 -5.07 5.19
N ALA A 322 -2.91 -5.97 5.62
CA ALA A 322 -3.40 -6.05 7.00
C ALA A 322 -2.31 -6.13 8.09
N PRO A 323 -1.22 -6.93 7.93
CA PRO A 323 -0.16 -6.98 8.94
C PRO A 323 0.57 -5.66 9.18
N ARG A 324 0.54 -4.75 8.18
CA ARG A 324 1.19 -3.45 8.23
C ARG A 324 0.26 -2.30 8.65
N LEU A 325 -1.04 -2.58 8.73
CA LEU A 325 -2.05 -1.65 9.27
C LEU A 325 -2.28 -1.84 10.77
N ALA A 326 -2.03 -3.03 11.29
CA ALA A 326 -1.95 -3.24 12.73
C ALA A 326 -0.83 -2.35 13.24
N ALA A 327 -1.18 -1.43 14.16
CA ALA A 327 -0.25 -0.43 14.68
C ALA A 327 1.11 -1.07 14.91
N ALA A 328 2.11 -0.50 14.27
CA ALA A 328 3.47 -0.75 14.63
C ALA A 328 3.56 -0.59 16.14
N ALA A 329 3.99 -1.62 16.83
CA ALA A 329 4.49 -1.40 18.18
C ALA A 329 5.52 -0.28 18.04
N THR A 330 5.26 0.84 18.70
CA THR A 330 6.24 1.93 18.76
C THR A 330 7.56 1.25 19.12
N PRO A 331 8.62 1.35 18.31
CA PRO A 331 9.88 0.72 18.66
C PRO A 331 10.19 1.13 20.09
N GLU A 332 10.52 0.19 20.95
CA GLU A 332 10.95 0.56 22.28
C GLU A 332 12.08 1.57 22.14
N PRO A 333 11.97 2.75 22.74
CA PRO A 333 12.99 3.77 22.61
C PRO A 333 14.31 3.17 23.07
N MET A 334 15.34 3.30 22.26
CA MET A 334 16.68 2.84 22.59
C MET A 334 17.09 3.47 23.93
N GLY A 335 17.60 2.67 24.84
CA GLY A 335 18.00 3.15 26.16
C GLY A 335 18.99 4.32 26.05
N LEU A 336 18.86 5.31 26.91
CA LEU A 336 19.89 6.35 27.02
C LEU A 336 21.15 5.76 27.64
N PRO A 337 22.34 6.08 27.11
CA PRO A 337 23.59 5.59 27.69
C PRO A 337 23.84 6.22 29.07
N LEU A 338 24.62 5.55 29.88
CA LEU A 338 25.10 6.10 31.15
C LEU A 338 25.88 7.41 30.91
N PRO A 339 25.87 8.35 31.88
CA PRO A 339 26.66 9.57 31.77
C PRO A 339 28.13 9.28 31.46
N GLY A 340 28.71 10.01 30.52
CA GLY A 340 30.08 9.81 30.05
C GLY A 340 30.25 8.80 28.92
N PHE A 341 29.19 8.10 28.51
CA PHE A 341 29.24 7.19 27.38
C PHE A 341 28.40 7.71 26.18
N ALA A 342 28.89 7.47 24.96
CA ALA A 342 28.16 7.72 23.74
C ALA A 342 27.24 6.53 23.41
N PHE A 343 27.69 5.32 23.69
CA PHE A 343 26.86 4.12 23.64
C PHE A 343 27.41 3.00 24.55
N SER A 344 26.52 2.05 24.87
CA SER A 344 26.87 0.81 25.54
C SER A 344 26.03 -0.35 24.98
N LEU A 345 26.71 -1.46 24.70
CA LEU A 345 26.12 -2.73 24.23
C LEU A 345 26.47 -3.81 25.24
N ALA A 346 25.50 -4.61 25.71
CA ALA A 346 25.71 -5.73 26.59
C ALA A 346 24.91 -6.96 26.17
N ALA A 347 25.58 -8.08 25.93
CA ALA A 347 25.03 -9.37 25.56
C ALA A 347 24.04 -9.32 24.35
N VAL A 348 24.33 -8.46 23.36
CA VAL A 348 23.45 -8.16 22.25
C VAL A 348 23.48 -9.26 21.20
N SER A 349 22.28 -9.71 20.77
CA SER A 349 22.08 -10.53 19.60
C SER A 349 21.03 -9.87 18.69
N ALA A 350 21.39 -9.63 17.42
CA ALA A 350 20.53 -9.00 16.43
C ALA A 350 20.46 -9.84 15.14
N PHE A 351 19.30 -9.82 14.49
CA PHE A 351 19.02 -10.63 13.30
C PHE A 351 18.44 -9.74 12.20
N HIS A 352 18.83 -10.01 10.96
CA HIS A 352 18.10 -9.46 9.82
C HIS A 352 16.74 -10.14 9.67
N GLU A 353 15.76 -9.44 9.10
CA GLU A 353 14.42 -9.98 8.84
C GLU A 353 14.51 -11.28 8.01
N ASN A 354 13.82 -12.32 8.47
CA ASN A 354 13.81 -13.66 7.87
C ASN A 354 15.16 -14.43 7.90
N SER A 355 16.16 -13.99 8.67
CA SER A 355 17.39 -14.75 8.89
C SER A 355 17.29 -15.60 10.14
N ALA A 356 17.69 -16.88 10.02
CA ALA A 356 17.86 -17.77 11.18
C ALA A 356 19.24 -17.60 11.84
N VAL A 357 20.19 -16.97 11.12
CA VAL A 357 21.56 -16.75 11.61
C VAL A 357 21.66 -15.32 12.16
N PRO A 358 22.23 -15.12 13.35
CA PRO A 358 22.44 -13.79 13.91
C PRO A 358 23.39 -12.99 13.01
N ALA A 359 23.01 -11.74 12.74
CA ALA A 359 23.86 -10.78 12.06
C ALA A 359 24.94 -10.22 12.98
N LEU A 360 24.63 -10.16 14.29
CA LEU A 360 25.52 -9.67 15.34
C LEU A 360 25.36 -10.51 16.62
N GLN A 361 26.49 -10.78 17.27
CA GLN A 361 26.59 -11.34 18.61
C GLN A 361 27.69 -10.59 19.36
N VAL A 362 27.32 -9.52 20.06
CA VAL A 362 28.26 -8.64 20.76
C VAL A 362 28.11 -8.88 22.26
N SER A 363 29.17 -9.36 22.91
CA SER A 363 29.18 -9.60 24.33
C SER A 363 29.17 -8.28 25.09
N GLU A 364 30.10 -7.38 24.76
CA GLU A 364 30.20 -6.05 25.35
C GLU A 364 30.95 -5.11 24.39
N LEU A 365 30.47 -3.89 24.25
CA LEU A 365 31.17 -2.79 23.57
C LEU A 365 30.65 -1.47 24.12
N THR A 366 31.59 -0.59 24.54
CA THR A 366 31.27 0.75 25.02
C THR A 366 32.13 1.79 24.31
N LEU A 367 31.58 3.00 24.14
CA LEU A 367 32.30 4.17 23.63
C LEU A 367 32.08 5.34 24.57
N GLN A 368 33.15 6.00 24.98
CA GLN A 368 33.08 7.21 25.79
C GLN A 368 32.65 8.41 24.94
N GLN A 369 32.08 9.43 25.59
CA GLN A 369 31.76 10.68 24.91
C GLN A 369 33.03 11.35 24.38
N GLY A 370 32.98 11.79 23.10
CA GLY A 370 34.12 12.41 22.41
C GLY A 370 35.16 11.44 21.88
N GLU A 371 35.05 10.13 22.19
CA GLU A 371 35.96 9.09 21.68
C GLU A 371 35.61 8.68 20.25
N ARG A 372 36.60 8.28 19.45
CA ARG A 372 36.49 7.84 18.08
C ARG A 372 36.82 6.36 17.95
N LEU A 373 35.91 5.56 17.43
CA LEU A 373 36.04 4.11 17.25
C LEU A 373 36.04 3.76 15.75
N ALA A 374 37.06 3.08 15.28
CA ALA A 374 37.04 2.42 13.99
C ALA A 374 36.63 0.95 14.12
N MET A 375 35.70 0.52 13.33
CA MET A 375 35.27 -0.87 13.17
C MET A 375 35.85 -1.44 11.89
N ILE A 376 36.72 -2.43 12.00
CA ILE A 376 37.39 -3.05 10.87
C ILE A 376 37.02 -4.53 10.75
N GLY A 377 37.15 -5.08 9.57
CA GLY A 377 36.84 -6.49 9.29
C GLY A 377 36.53 -6.72 7.81
N SER A 378 36.44 -7.97 7.40
CA SER A 378 36.12 -8.35 6.02
C SER A 378 34.73 -7.83 5.59
N SER A 379 34.48 -7.81 4.27
CA SER A 379 33.14 -7.54 3.78
C SER A 379 32.16 -8.60 4.30
N GLY A 380 30.99 -8.17 4.78
CA GLY A 380 30.01 -9.06 5.40
C GLY A 380 30.29 -9.44 6.87
N ALA A 381 31.36 -8.93 7.50
CA ALA A 381 31.69 -9.23 8.91
C ALA A 381 30.65 -8.72 9.93
N GLY A 382 29.74 -7.79 9.55
CA GLY A 382 28.71 -7.24 10.43
C GLY A 382 28.89 -5.76 10.79
N LYS A 383 29.87 -5.06 10.21
CA LYS A 383 30.15 -3.62 10.49
C LYS A 383 28.92 -2.73 10.26
N SER A 384 28.34 -2.78 9.06
CA SER A 384 27.13 -1.99 8.74
C SER A 384 25.90 -2.43 9.55
N SER A 385 25.84 -3.70 9.97
CA SER A 385 24.79 -4.18 10.88
C SER A 385 24.94 -3.58 12.28
N LEU A 386 26.17 -3.36 12.75
CA LEU A 386 26.42 -2.70 14.04
C LEU A 386 26.07 -1.20 13.98
N LEU A 387 26.39 -0.51 12.87
CA LEU A 387 25.93 0.87 12.65
C LEU A 387 24.40 0.95 12.62
N ALA A 388 23.74 0.02 11.94
CA ALA A 388 22.28 -0.06 11.89
C ALA A 388 21.65 -0.38 13.26
N LEU A 389 22.32 -1.14 14.11
CA LEU A 389 21.91 -1.37 15.48
C LEU A 389 22.00 -0.08 16.32
N LEU A 390 23.12 0.64 16.22
CA LEU A 390 23.36 1.89 16.95
C LEU A 390 22.46 3.04 16.45
N SER A 391 22.02 3.01 15.21
CA SER A 391 21.05 3.98 14.67
C SER A 391 19.57 3.62 14.97
N GLY A 392 19.32 2.46 15.59
CA GLY A 392 17.97 1.96 15.85
C GLY A 392 17.26 1.33 14.63
N GLU A 393 17.96 1.16 13.50
CA GLU A 393 17.39 0.53 12.29
C GLU A 393 17.34 -1.00 12.38
N LEU A 394 18.23 -1.61 13.15
CA LEU A 394 18.26 -3.05 13.39
C LEU A 394 17.83 -3.34 14.83
N PRO A 395 16.67 -3.99 15.05
CA PRO A 395 16.19 -4.29 16.40
C PRO A 395 17.04 -5.40 17.04
N THR A 396 17.24 -5.28 18.35
CA THR A 396 17.83 -6.37 19.17
C THR A 396 16.81 -7.46 19.41
N ARG A 397 17.28 -8.70 19.50
CA ARG A 397 16.47 -9.82 19.95
C ARG A 397 16.74 -10.17 21.42
N THR A 398 17.98 -10.01 21.85
CA THR A 398 18.43 -10.19 23.25
C THR A 398 19.49 -9.16 23.58
N GLY A 399 19.67 -8.91 24.87
CA GLY A 399 20.66 -7.96 25.39
C GLY A 399 20.13 -6.54 25.49
N SER A 400 21.00 -5.61 25.86
CA SER A 400 20.67 -4.20 26.00
C SER A 400 21.51 -3.33 25.07
N VAL A 401 20.86 -2.35 24.46
CA VAL A 401 21.47 -1.31 23.63
C VAL A 401 21.08 0.03 24.20
N ALA A 402 22.05 0.82 24.56
CA ALA A 402 21.88 2.20 24.95
C ALA A 402 22.81 3.06 24.10
N ALA A 403 22.28 4.05 23.38
CA ALA A 403 23.07 4.93 22.55
C ALA A 403 22.50 6.35 22.56
N ALA A 404 23.40 7.33 22.47
CA ALA A 404 23.03 8.72 22.24
C ALA A 404 22.39 8.88 20.86
N THR A 405 21.61 9.96 20.68
CA THR A 405 21.03 10.29 19.39
C THR A 405 22.13 10.33 18.32
N ALA A 406 21.97 9.51 17.27
CA ALA A 406 22.99 9.33 16.25
C ALA A 406 22.52 9.81 14.87
N THR A 407 23.49 10.23 14.04
CA THR A 407 23.27 10.42 12.61
C THR A 407 24.14 9.43 11.84
N LEU A 408 23.53 8.69 10.93
CA LEU A 408 24.21 7.70 10.09
C LEU A 408 24.52 8.28 8.71
N LEU A 409 25.79 8.26 8.33
CA LEU A 409 26.24 8.44 6.96
C LEU A 409 26.42 7.06 6.32
N THR A 410 25.52 6.70 5.43
CA THR A 410 25.53 5.40 4.75
C THR A 410 26.63 5.30 3.70
N GLN A 411 27.06 4.11 3.34
CA GLN A 411 28.04 3.83 2.30
C GLN A 411 27.59 4.43 0.95
N ARG A 412 26.34 4.21 0.53
CA ARG A 412 25.75 4.85 -0.63
C ARG A 412 25.12 6.19 -0.25
N THR A 413 25.46 7.23 -1.00
CA THR A 413 24.81 8.53 -0.86
C THR A 413 23.49 8.52 -1.62
N GLU A 414 22.38 8.62 -0.88
CA GLU A 414 21.05 8.75 -1.46
C GLU A 414 20.71 10.24 -1.63
N LEU A 415 20.54 10.66 -2.89
CA LEU A 415 20.12 12.02 -3.25
C LEU A 415 18.75 11.97 -3.92
N PHE A 416 17.92 12.95 -3.61
CA PHE A 416 16.57 13.04 -4.13
C PHE A 416 16.53 13.95 -5.37
N GLU A 417 15.60 13.66 -6.27
CA GLU A 417 15.24 14.51 -7.40
C GLU A 417 14.57 15.81 -6.90
N ASP A 418 15.40 16.70 -6.39
CA ASP A 418 15.03 17.99 -5.83
C ASP A 418 16.20 18.98 -6.00
N SER A 419 16.04 20.21 -5.54
CA SER A 419 17.14 21.16 -5.46
C SER A 419 18.21 20.72 -4.46
N LEU A 420 19.41 21.30 -4.54
CA LEU A 420 20.44 21.10 -3.52
C LEU A 420 19.96 21.59 -2.16
N ARG A 421 19.22 22.71 -2.12
CA ARG A 421 18.53 23.21 -0.93
C ARG A 421 17.58 22.15 -0.37
N GLY A 422 16.67 21.62 -1.18
CA GLY A 422 15.72 20.58 -0.78
C GLY A 422 16.43 19.35 -0.22
N ASN A 423 17.51 18.93 -0.86
CA ASN A 423 18.34 17.85 -0.36
C ASN A 423 19.01 18.12 0.99
N LEU A 424 19.45 19.36 1.28
CA LEU A 424 20.02 19.74 2.58
C LEU A 424 18.96 19.86 3.67
N THR A 425 17.82 20.49 3.37
CA THR A 425 16.74 20.71 4.34
C THR A 425 16.04 19.42 4.79
N LEU A 426 16.32 18.28 4.15
CA LEU A 426 15.95 16.97 4.71
C LEU A 426 16.62 16.68 6.06
N ALA A 427 17.80 17.24 6.30
CA ALA A 427 18.52 17.06 7.57
C ALA A 427 18.00 18.02 8.65
N ASP A 428 17.67 19.25 8.26
CA ASP A 428 17.10 20.29 9.12
C ASP A 428 16.17 21.18 8.27
N PRO A 429 14.83 21.00 8.37
CA PRO A 429 13.86 21.78 7.60
C PRO A 429 13.89 23.28 7.88
N ASP A 430 14.32 23.69 9.08
CA ASP A 430 14.31 25.06 9.56
C ASP A 430 15.68 25.75 9.40
N ALA A 431 16.66 25.11 8.75
CA ALA A 431 17.99 25.64 8.56
C ALA A 431 17.99 26.95 7.76
N SER A 432 18.59 27.99 8.34
CA SER A 432 18.78 29.27 7.65
C SER A 432 19.72 29.14 6.45
N GLU A 433 19.59 30.05 5.47
CA GLU A 433 20.50 30.08 4.33
C GLU A 433 21.97 30.24 4.74
N ALA A 434 22.22 31.05 5.77
CA ALA A 434 23.57 31.21 6.32
C ALA A 434 24.12 29.88 6.84
N ARG A 435 23.30 29.09 7.54
CA ARG A 435 23.68 27.78 8.05
C ARG A 435 23.92 26.76 6.92
N LEU A 436 23.08 26.79 5.88
CA LEU A 436 23.27 25.95 4.69
C LEU A 436 24.61 26.25 4.00
N ARG A 437 24.95 27.53 3.84
CA ARG A 437 26.24 27.95 3.25
C ARG A 437 27.43 27.55 4.14
N GLU A 438 27.30 27.71 5.44
CA GLU A 438 28.33 27.31 6.41
C GLU A 438 28.66 25.82 6.31
N VAL A 439 27.65 24.94 6.32
CA VAL A 439 27.88 23.48 6.23
C VAL A 439 28.39 23.06 4.86
N LEU A 440 27.99 23.76 3.78
CA LEU A 440 28.54 23.52 2.45
C LEU A 440 30.00 23.94 2.36
N ALA A 441 30.38 25.06 2.98
CA ALA A 441 31.79 25.48 3.10
C ALA A 441 32.59 24.47 3.93
N ALA A 442 32.05 24.04 5.08
CA ALA A 442 32.66 23.01 5.91
C ALA A 442 32.85 21.67 5.17
N ALA A 443 31.90 21.29 4.32
CA ALA A 443 32.01 20.11 3.46
C ALA A 443 32.88 20.30 2.21
N GLY A 444 33.38 21.52 1.96
CA GLY A 444 34.21 21.84 0.79
C GLY A 444 33.45 21.86 -0.54
N LEU A 445 32.14 22.09 -0.51
CA LEU A 445 31.26 22.05 -1.69
C LEU A 445 30.73 23.44 -2.10
N LEU A 446 30.89 24.46 -1.25
CA LEU A 446 30.30 25.79 -1.48
C LEU A 446 30.73 26.40 -2.79
N ALA A 447 32.03 26.42 -3.09
CA ALA A 447 32.57 27.01 -4.31
C ALA A 447 32.04 26.33 -5.59
N ASP A 448 31.91 24.97 -5.55
CA ASP A 448 31.34 24.22 -6.67
C ASP A 448 29.88 24.60 -6.93
N ILE A 449 29.12 24.78 -5.84
CA ILE A 449 27.69 25.14 -5.92
C ILE A 449 27.50 26.59 -6.38
N GLU A 450 28.31 27.51 -5.88
CA GLU A 450 28.25 28.93 -6.30
C GLU A 450 28.62 29.13 -7.77
N ALA A 451 29.43 28.24 -8.33
CA ALA A 451 29.75 28.23 -9.76
C ALA A 451 28.60 27.69 -10.63
N MET A 452 27.59 27.06 -10.05
CA MET A 452 26.42 26.55 -10.78
C MET A 452 25.47 27.70 -11.14
N PRO A 453 24.77 27.65 -12.29
CA PRO A 453 23.88 28.74 -12.75
C PRO A 453 22.76 29.13 -11.78
N ARG A 454 22.30 28.17 -10.94
CA ARG A 454 21.24 28.38 -9.94
C ARG A 454 21.73 28.26 -8.49
N GLY A 455 23.05 28.16 -8.30
CA GLY A 455 23.61 27.99 -6.96
C GLY A 455 22.95 26.84 -6.20
N ILE A 456 22.58 27.08 -4.94
CA ILE A 456 21.95 26.10 -4.06
C ILE A 456 20.56 25.64 -4.53
N ASP A 457 19.90 26.38 -5.42
CA ASP A 457 18.60 26.02 -5.99
C ASP A 457 18.71 25.22 -7.29
N THR A 458 19.93 24.77 -7.64
CA THR A 458 20.16 23.84 -8.74
C THR A 458 19.45 22.52 -8.48
N ARG A 459 18.60 22.09 -9.42
CA ARG A 459 17.88 20.82 -9.35
C ARG A 459 18.76 19.67 -9.79
N LEU A 460 18.72 18.61 -9.02
CA LEU A 460 19.35 17.33 -9.33
C LEU A 460 18.34 16.44 -10.06
N GLY A 461 18.81 15.60 -10.97
CA GLY A 461 18.01 14.52 -11.53
C GLY A 461 17.92 13.32 -10.59
N GLU A 462 17.25 12.26 -11.05
CA GLU A 462 17.06 11.02 -10.31
C GLU A 462 18.40 10.46 -9.81
N GLY A 463 18.47 10.09 -8.53
CA GLY A 463 19.68 9.57 -7.90
C GLY A 463 20.84 10.57 -7.79
N GLY A 464 20.57 11.88 -7.89
CA GLY A 464 21.59 12.92 -7.78
C GLY A 464 22.32 13.23 -9.11
N LEU A 465 21.71 12.87 -10.23
CA LEU A 465 22.25 13.15 -11.57
C LEU A 465 22.55 14.65 -11.69
N GLY A 466 23.78 15.00 -12.08
CA GLY A 466 24.27 16.38 -12.17
C GLY A 466 25.41 16.69 -11.19
N LEU A 467 25.69 15.79 -10.23
CA LEU A 467 26.86 15.88 -9.35
C LEU A 467 27.87 14.76 -9.66
N SER A 468 29.16 15.06 -9.48
CA SER A 468 30.19 14.02 -9.44
C SER A 468 30.07 13.18 -8.16
N GLY A 469 30.66 11.98 -8.14
CA GLY A 469 30.67 11.13 -6.95
C GLY A 469 31.25 11.84 -5.71
N GLY A 470 32.33 12.62 -5.90
CA GLY A 470 32.93 13.43 -4.83
C GLY A 470 32.00 14.55 -4.34
N GLN A 471 31.33 15.25 -5.24
CA GLN A 471 30.36 16.28 -4.88
C GLN A 471 29.15 15.68 -4.15
N SER A 472 28.65 14.55 -4.62
CA SER A 472 27.56 13.81 -3.95
C SER A 472 27.95 13.42 -2.52
N ARG A 473 29.18 12.92 -2.31
CA ARG A 473 29.68 12.56 -0.99
C ARG A 473 29.85 13.77 -0.06
N ARG A 474 30.38 14.88 -0.58
CA ARG A 474 30.47 16.15 0.17
C ARG A 474 29.08 16.71 0.54
N LEU A 475 28.08 16.55 -0.34
CA LEU A 475 26.70 16.93 -0.02
C LEU A 475 26.12 16.07 1.13
N ALA A 476 26.42 14.76 1.15
CA ALA A 476 26.04 13.89 2.27
C ALA A 476 26.73 14.29 3.59
N LEU A 477 27.99 14.74 3.52
CA LEU A 477 28.69 15.30 4.69
C LEU A 477 28.06 16.61 5.16
N ALA A 478 27.66 17.50 4.24
CA ALA A 478 26.96 18.72 4.62
C ALA A 478 25.64 18.42 5.35
N ARG A 479 24.90 17.36 4.93
CA ARG A 479 23.73 16.87 5.68
C ARG A 479 24.09 16.36 7.08
N LEU A 480 25.20 15.63 7.23
CA LEU A 480 25.67 15.17 8.51
C LEU A 480 26.01 16.36 9.43
N PHE A 481 26.71 17.38 8.91
CA PHE A 481 27.12 18.57 9.66
C PHE A 481 25.94 19.47 10.03
N LEU A 482 24.86 19.41 9.26
CA LEU A 482 23.64 20.15 9.54
C LEU A 482 22.90 19.58 10.76
N ARG A 483 22.99 18.26 10.98
CA ARG A 483 22.40 17.59 12.14
C ARG A 483 23.31 17.70 13.37
N ASP A 484 22.83 18.38 14.41
CA ASP A 484 23.53 18.52 15.66
C ASP A 484 23.29 17.31 16.58
N THR A 485 23.93 16.19 16.26
CA THR A 485 23.85 14.95 17.05
C THR A 485 25.20 14.66 17.72
N PRO A 486 25.19 14.13 18.98
CA PRO A 486 26.41 13.82 19.74
C PRO A 486 27.17 12.61 19.22
N LEU A 487 26.53 11.73 18.45
CA LEU A 487 27.12 10.52 17.90
C LEU A 487 26.98 10.48 16.38
N TRP A 488 28.09 10.37 15.66
CA TRP A 488 28.12 10.18 14.22
C TRP A 488 28.56 8.76 13.88
N LEU A 489 27.76 8.11 13.03
CA LEU A 489 27.96 6.76 12.53
C LEU A 489 28.31 6.85 11.04
N LEU A 490 29.46 6.35 10.64
CA LEU A 490 30.00 6.52 9.30
C LEU A 490 30.29 5.15 8.68
N ASP A 491 29.68 4.87 7.54
CA ASP A 491 29.94 3.65 6.77
C ASP A 491 30.77 3.99 5.52
N GLU A 492 32.04 3.62 5.56
CA GLU A 492 33.03 3.84 4.50
C GLU A 492 33.00 5.28 3.92
N PRO A 493 33.27 6.31 4.76
CA PRO A 493 33.01 7.71 4.42
C PRO A 493 33.75 8.23 3.19
N THR A 494 34.86 7.60 2.78
CA THR A 494 35.67 8.02 1.62
C THR A 494 35.77 6.98 0.52
N GLU A 495 34.93 5.95 0.55
CA GLU A 495 34.93 4.95 -0.52
C GLU A 495 34.57 5.55 -1.87
N GLY A 496 35.29 5.15 -2.93
CA GLY A 496 35.07 5.64 -4.29
C GLY A 496 35.58 7.06 -4.56
N LEU A 497 36.26 7.70 -3.61
CA LEU A 497 36.93 8.99 -3.79
C LEU A 497 38.40 8.80 -4.16
N ASP A 498 38.92 9.70 -4.99
CA ASP A 498 40.35 9.80 -5.20
C ASP A 498 41.10 10.20 -3.93
N GLY A 499 42.39 9.89 -3.85
CA GLY A 499 43.17 10.07 -2.63
C GLY A 499 43.24 11.52 -2.11
N ALA A 500 43.20 12.53 -3.00
CA ALA A 500 43.23 13.94 -2.62
C ALA A 500 41.89 14.37 -2.00
N THR A 501 40.79 14.06 -2.68
CA THR A 501 39.43 14.32 -2.20
C THR A 501 39.13 13.57 -0.90
N ALA A 502 39.58 12.33 -0.77
CA ALA A 502 39.38 11.53 0.44
C ALA A 502 40.10 12.13 1.67
N ARG A 503 41.34 12.61 1.49
CA ARG A 503 42.08 13.29 2.57
C ARG A 503 41.42 14.60 2.98
N ASP A 504 40.95 15.40 2.03
CA ASP A 504 40.20 16.64 2.31
C ASP A 504 38.91 16.36 3.09
N VAL A 505 38.14 15.37 2.67
CA VAL A 505 36.92 14.93 3.36
C VAL A 505 37.20 14.50 4.79
N LEU A 506 38.24 13.68 5.04
CA LEU A 506 38.59 13.23 6.39
C LEU A 506 39.11 14.37 7.29
N CYS A 507 39.88 15.31 6.73
CA CYS A 507 40.33 16.48 7.45
C CYS A 507 39.14 17.34 7.93
N ARG A 508 38.20 17.65 7.03
CA ARG A 508 36.98 18.41 7.34
C ARG A 508 36.07 17.68 8.32
N LEU A 509 35.88 16.37 8.12
CA LEU A 509 35.12 15.53 9.04
C LEU A 509 35.74 15.55 10.45
N SER A 510 37.06 15.40 10.55
CA SER A 510 37.77 15.41 11.85
C SER A 510 37.67 16.76 12.55
N ALA A 511 37.70 17.88 11.81
CA ALA A 511 37.54 19.22 12.34
C ALA A 511 36.11 19.45 12.87
N MET A 512 35.10 19.05 12.11
CA MET A 512 33.69 19.20 12.48
C MET A 512 33.25 18.23 13.59
N ALA A 513 33.98 17.15 13.80
CA ALA A 513 33.72 16.15 14.84
C ALA A 513 34.28 16.53 16.22
N ALA A 514 34.86 17.71 16.38
CA ALA A 514 35.38 18.16 17.69
C ALA A 514 34.25 18.16 18.73
N GLY A 515 34.47 17.43 19.86
CA GLY A 515 33.48 17.27 20.92
C GLY A 515 32.38 16.25 20.68
N ARG A 516 32.36 15.57 19.52
CA ARG A 516 31.41 14.50 19.19
C ARG A 516 32.08 13.15 19.17
N SER A 517 31.29 12.11 19.42
CA SER A 517 31.74 10.72 19.29
C SER A 517 31.57 10.23 17.85
N LEU A 518 32.54 9.48 17.34
CA LEU A 518 32.53 8.90 16.02
C LEU A 518 32.61 7.38 16.06
N VAL A 519 31.84 6.72 15.21
CA VAL A 519 32.00 5.29 14.88
C VAL A 519 32.17 5.17 13.37
N ILE A 520 33.29 4.63 12.93
CA ILE A 520 33.65 4.51 11.52
C ILE A 520 33.77 3.03 11.16
N ALA A 521 32.88 2.53 10.33
CA ALA A 521 33.04 1.22 9.70
C ALA A 521 33.89 1.38 8.45
N THR A 522 35.02 0.66 8.37
CA THR A 522 35.94 0.82 7.26
C THR A 522 36.82 -0.42 7.01
N HIS A 523 37.35 -0.49 5.80
CA HIS A 523 38.41 -1.41 5.42
C HIS A 523 39.64 -0.67 4.86
N ILE A 524 39.68 0.68 5.01
CA ILE A 524 40.72 1.56 4.49
C ILE A 524 41.53 2.13 5.64
N ARG A 525 42.87 2.08 5.54
CA ARG A 525 43.81 2.52 6.59
C ARG A 525 43.62 3.98 6.98
N ARG A 526 43.51 4.90 6.01
CA ARG A 526 43.38 6.36 6.28
C ARG A 526 42.13 6.70 7.11
N GLU A 527 41.04 5.95 6.95
CA GLU A 527 39.81 6.17 7.72
C GLU A 527 39.93 5.64 9.14
N ALA A 528 40.52 4.45 9.32
CA ALA A 528 40.76 3.89 10.63
C ALA A 528 41.80 4.69 11.43
N ALA A 529 42.75 5.32 10.74
CA ALA A 529 43.83 6.08 11.38
C ALA A 529 43.38 7.35 12.11
N ILE A 530 42.16 7.85 11.91
CA ILE A 530 41.62 8.99 12.67
C ILE A 530 40.97 8.58 14.01
N ALA A 531 40.80 7.28 14.25
CA ALA A 531 40.16 6.76 15.46
C ALA A 531 41.10 6.63 16.64
N ASP A 532 40.57 6.70 17.85
CA ASP A 532 41.30 6.49 19.12
C ASP A 532 41.35 5.01 19.51
N ARG A 533 40.34 4.25 19.02
CA ARG A 533 40.23 2.79 19.23
C ARG A 533 39.87 2.08 17.94
N ILE A 534 40.33 0.84 17.83
CA ILE A 534 39.94 -0.07 16.76
C ILE A 534 39.24 -1.28 17.36
N ALA A 535 38.09 -1.64 16.84
CA ALA A 535 37.41 -2.91 17.11
C ALA A 535 37.43 -3.78 15.85
N VAL A 536 37.95 -4.99 15.96
CA VAL A 536 37.95 -5.98 14.87
C VAL A 536 36.68 -6.80 14.94
N ILE A 537 35.94 -6.86 13.82
CA ILE A 537 34.67 -7.59 13.71
C ILE A 537 34.87 -8.78 12.78
N GLU A 538 34.55 -9.98 13.26
CA GLU A 538 34.61 -11.24 12.52
C GLU A 538 33.34 -12.05 12.74
N GLY A 539 32.61 -12.36 11.67
CA GLY A 539 31.39 -13.17 11.75
C GLY A 539 30.31 -12.63 12.70
N GLY A 540 30.16 -11.31 12.78
CA GLY A 540 29.18 -10.64 13.65
C GLY A 540 29.62 -10.53 15.12
N ARG A 541 30.85 -10.88 15.44
CA ARG A 541 31.43 -10.82 16.80
C ARG A 541 32.61 -9.84 16.84
N ILE A 542 32.85 -9.24 18.00
CA ILE A 542 34.05 -8.46 18.25
C ILE A 542 35.14 -9.43 18.71
N SER A 543 36.20 -9.54 17.92
CA SER A 543 37.33 -10.44 18.23
C SER A 543 38.41 -9.73 19.02
N GLU A 544 38.66 -8.45 18.79
CA GLU A 544 39.71 -7.68 19.45
C GLU A 544 39.31 -6.20 19.53
N VAL A 545 39.70 -5.54 20.62
CA VAL A 545 39.59 -4.07 20.78
C VAL A 545 40.92 -3.55 21.23
N SER A 546 41.50 -2.58 20.52
CA SER A 546 42.80 -2.00 20.83
C SER A 546 42.73 -0.47 20.83
N ARG A 547 43.62 0.18 21.61
CA ARG A 547 43.74 1.64 21.72
C ARG A 547 44.93 2.17 20.94
N ARG A 548 44.86 3.40 20.50
CA ARG A 548 45.96 4.12 19.86
C ARG A 548 47.20 4.09 20.77
N GLY A 549 48.37 3.75 20.19
CA GLY A 549 49.61 3.56 20.91
C GLY A 549 49.89 2.13 21.37
N GLU A 550 48.95 1.22 21.26
CA GLU A 550 49.18 -0.20 21.50
C GLU A 550 49.70 -0.89 20.24
N ALA A 551 50.58 -1.88 20.38
CA ALA A 551 51.08 -2.66 19.23
C ALA A 551 49.97 -3.37 18.46
N ALA A 552 48.89 -3.75 19.14
CA ALA A 552 47.71 -4.35 18.53
C ALA A 552 46.96 -3.38 17.59
N PHE A 553 46.94 -2.08 17.96
CA PHE A 553 46.34 -1.03 17.14
C PHE A 553 47.10 -0.84 15.81
N GLU A 554 48.43 -0.74 15.87
CA GLU A 554 49.26 -0.60 14.65
C GLU A 554 49.16 -1.84 13.77
N LYS A 555 49.19 -3.03 14.37
CA LYS A 555 49.02 -4.29 13.67
C LYS A 555 47.64 -4.39 13.00
N ALA A 556 46.60 -3.85 13.63
CA ALA A 556 45.25 -3.78 13.02
C ALA A 556 45.19 -2.81 11.85
N LEU A 557 45.87 -1.64 11.94
CA LEU A 557 46.00 -0.70 10.81
C LEU A 557 46.77 -1.28 9.64
N ASP A 558 47.85 -2.07 9.89
CA ASP A 558 48.64 -2.67 8.82
C ASP A 558 47.92 -3.76 8.05
N ARG A 559 46.86 -4.33 8.58
CA ARG A 559 45.99 -5.31 7.89
C ARG A 559 45.01 -4.66 6.92
N LEU A 560 44.84 -3.35 7.00
CA LEU A 560 43.89 -2.63 6.16
C LEU A 560 44.50 -2.28 4.80
N ARG A 561 43.61 -2.08 3.82
CA ARG A 561 44.01 -1.63 2.49
C ARG A 561 44.73 -0.29 2.60
N PRO A 562 45.95 -0.15 2.06
CA PRO A 562 46.57 1.18 1.93
C PRO A 562 45.73 2.06 1.01
N ASP A 563 46.05 3.33 0.97
CA ASP A 563 45.31 4.34 0.17
C ASP A 563 45.21 4.00 -1.31
#